data_0643443a87f966edf5360c582755fc96
#
_entry.id   0643443a87f966edf5360c582755fc96
#
_cell.length_a   1.000
_cell.length_b   1.000
_cell.length_c   1.000
_cell.angle_alpha   90.00
_cell.angle_beta   90.00
_cell.angle_gamma   90.00
#
_symmetry.space_group_name_H-M   'P 1'
#
loop_
_entity.id
_entity.type
_entity.pdbx_description
1 polymer ?
#
loop_
_entity_poly.entity_id
_entity_poly.type
_entity_poly.pdbx_seq_one_letter_code
_entity_poly.pdbx_strand_id
1 'polypeptide(L)'
;MAKPTKNNNLRIPPQSIPSEQAVLGSIMLRKDAMHEVEDILTPDSFYVEKHKMIFRAMLDLSLKNEPIDMLSLSTKLGEQKLLEAIGGNQYLAEIVNVVPSSTNIKHYADIVQKKYILRNLIEAADYVSELAFEEGDDHMDDILDMAEKKIFHVVSSPKNQKFINLKLTKTLIIIPWLLTAKGLAKGLCIGLLTLETIGKKDFLVLGKQ
;
A
#
# COMPACT_ATOMS: atom_id res chain seq x y z
N MET A 1 -30.00 18.25 8.84
CA MET A 1 -28.99 17.27 8.39
C MET A 1 -29.57 16.50 7.22
N ALA A 2 -29.08 16.74 6.02
CA ALA A 2 -29.57 16.10 4.80
C ALA A 2 -29.05 14.65 4.74
N LYS A 3 -29.95 13.67 4.56
CA LYS A 3 -29.60 12.26 4.34
C LYS A 3 -28.85 12.15 3.00
N PRO A 4 -27.75 11.42 2.91
CA PRO A 4 -27.10 11.17 1.65
C PRO A 4 -28.06 10.34 0.78
N THR A 5 -28.44 10.88 -0.36
CA THR A 5 -29.18 10.16 -1.40
C THR A 5 -28.30 9.01 -1.91
N LYS A 6 -28.77 7.77 -1.75
CA LYS A 6 -28.18 6.59 -2.40
C LYS A 6 -28.37 6.73 -3.92
N ASN A 7 -27.43 7.39 -4.58
CA ASN A 7 -27.30 7.26 -6.02
C ASN A 7 -26.74 5.87 -6.31
N ASN A 8 -27.55 5.03 -6.94
CA ASN A 8 -27.15 3.72 -7.51
C ASN A 8 -26.24 3.88 -8.74
N ASN A 9 -25.29 4.79 -8.70
CA ASN A 9 -24.25 4.88 -9.70
C ASN A 9 -23.28 3.72 -9.44
N LEU A 10 -23.07 2.87 -10.43
CA LEU A 10 -21.98 1.89 -10.47
C LEU A 10 -20.70 2.60 -10.02
N ARG A 11 -20.27 2.33 -8.79
CA ARG A 11 -19.07 2.95 -8.21
C ARG A 11 -17.87 2.31 -8.85
N ILE A 12 -17.22 3.02 -9.77
CA ILE A 12 -15.96 2.59 -10.36
C ILE A 12 -14.89 2.60 -9.24
N PRO A 13 -14.16 1.49 -9.05
CA PRO A 13 -13.07 1.43 -8.07
C PRO A 13 -12.05 2.56 -8.29
N PRO A 14 -11.46 3.13 -7.22
CA PRO A 14 -10.46 4.17 -7.33
C PRO A 14 -9.27 3.74 -8.18
N GLN A 15 -9.02 4.43 -9.29
CA GLN A 15 -7.99 4.11 -10.27
C GLN A 15 -7.40 5.38 -10.88
N SER A 16 -6.23 5.27 -11.50
CA SER A 16 -5.61 6.31 -12.33
C SER A 16 -4.73 5.67 -13.40
N ILE A 17 -5.36 5.23 -14.49
CA ILE A 17 -4.67 4.57 -15.62
C ILE A 17 -3.52 5.42 -16.17
N PRO A 18 -3.67 6.76 -16.37
CA PRO A 18 -2.56 7.57 -16.85
C PRO A 18 -1.35 7.59 -15.90
N SER A 19 -1.57 7.54 -14.56
CA SER A 19 -0.46 7.46 -13.60
C SER A 19 0.22 6.10 -13.63
N GLU A 20 -0.54 5.02 -13.81
CA GLU A 20 0.02 3.67 -13.96
C GLU A 20 0.91 3.59 -15.21
N GLN A 21 0.42 4.08 -16.35
CA GLN A 21 1.21 4.13 -17.59
C GLN A 21 2.46 5.01 -17.44
N ALA A 22 2.33 6.16 -16.76
CA ALA A 22 3.46 7.05 -16.52
C ALA A 22 4.55 6.39 -15.64
N VAL A 23 4.18 5.59 -14.63
CA VAL A 23 5.13 4.80 -13.84
C VAL A 23 5.86 3.79 -14.72
N LEU A 24 5.13 2.94 -15.43
CA LEU A 24 5.70 1.87 -16.25
C LEU A 24 6.60 2.44 -17.35
N GLY A 25 6.15 3.46 -18.07
CA GLY A 25 6.94 4.10 -19.11
C GLY A 25 8.17 4.82 -18.56
N SER A 26 8.10 5.43 -17.37
CA SER A 26 9.26 6.06 -16.75
C SER A 26 10.34 5.05 -16.37
N ILE A 27 9.97 3.83 -15.95
CA ILE A 27 10.91 2.74 -15.66
C ILE A 27 11.62 2.30 -16.95
N MET A 28 10.91 2.20 -18.07
CA MET A 28 11.52 1.83 -19.37
C MET A 28 12.44 2.91 -19.93
N LEU A 29 12.19 4.18 -19.60
CA LEU A 29 12.99 5.30 -20.10
C LEU A 29 14.23 5.60 -19.27
N ARG A 30 14.26 5.22 -17.98
CA ARG A 30 15.30 5.61 -17.04
C ARG A 30 15.72 4.41 -16.17
N LYS A 31 17.02 4.04 -16.25
CA LYS A 31 17.58 2.85 -15.60
C LYS A 31 17.35 2.82 -14.07
N ASP A 32 17.48 3.96 -13.40
CA ASP A 32 17.40 4.04 -11.94
C ASP A 32 15.96 4.20 -11.42
N ALA A 33 14.99 4.37 -12.32
CA ALA A 33 13.60 4.66 -11.97
C ALA A 33 12.95 3.52 -11.17
N MET A 34 13.36 2.26 -11.41
CA MET A 34 12.84 1.10 -10.69
C MET A 34 13.13 1.18 -9.20
N HIS A 35 14.36 1.51 -8.80
CA HIS A 35 14.76 1.64 -7.40
C HIS A 35 14.00 2.74 -6.63
N GLU A 36 13.48 3.74 -7.36
CA GLU A 36 12.70 4.80 -6.74
C GLU A 36 11.29 4.37 -6.34
N VAL A 37 10.77 3.27 -6.93
CA VAL A 37 9.37 2.85 -6.77
C VAL A 37 9.18 1.44 -6.22
N GLU A 38 10.22 0.59 -6.24
CA GLU A 38 10.14 -0.79 -5.74
C GLU A 38 9.74 -0.88 -4.26
N ASP A 39 10.12 0.12 -3.46
CA ASP A 39 9.70 0.25 -2.06
C ASP A 39 8.26 0.76 -1.89
N ILE A 40 7.69 1.39 -2.92
CA ILE A 40 6.38 2.03 -2.86
C ILE A 40 5.31 1.11 -3.44
N LEU A 41 5.60 0.49 -4.61
CA LEU A 41 4.63 -0.25 -5.39
C LEU A 41 4.86 -1.76 -5.34
N THR A 42 3.76 -2.50 -5.46
CA THR A 42 3.72 -3.93 -5.75
C THR A 42 2.95 -4.15 -7.05
N PRO A 43 3.05 -5.31 -7.70
CA PRO A 43 2.21 -5.61 -8.85
C PRO A 43 0.72 -5.41 -8.58
N ASP A 44 0.24 -5.74 -7.37
CA ASP A 44 -1.16 -5.59 -6.98
C ASP A 44 -1.59 -4.12 -6.78
N SER A 45 -0.62 -3.19 -6.69
CA SER A 45 -0.91 -1.76 -6.62
C SER A 45 -1.58 -1.23 -7.90
N PHE A 46 -1.37 -1.89 -9.02
CA PHE A 46 -1.97 -1.51 -10.30
C PHE A 46 -3.42 -2.00 -10.41
N TYR A 47 -4.25 -1.21 -11.06
CA TYR A 47 -5.65 -1.57 -11.32
C TYR A 47 -5.79 -2.44 -12.55
N VAL A 48 -5.07 -2.07 -13.64
CA VAL A 48 -5.13 -2.76 -14.92
C VAL A 48 -4.29 -4.04 -14.86
N GLU A 49 -4.89 -5.18 -15.18
CA GLU A 49 -4.20 -6.48 -15.11
C GLU A 49 -2.94 -6.54 -15.99
N LYS A 50 -3.01 -5.93 -17.18
CA LYS A 50 -1.84 -5.82 -18.07
C LYS A 50 -0.68 -5.09 -17.39
N HIS A 51 -0.96 -4.03 -16.64
CA HIS A 51 0.05 -3.27 -15.90
C HIS A 51 0.68 -4.08 -14.77
N LYS A 52 -0.10 -4.92 -14.08
CA LYS A 52 0.42 -5.85 -13.06
C LYS A 52 1.42 -6.82 -13.67
N MET A 53 1.06 -7.42 -14.84
CA MET A 53 1.93 -8.35 -15.55
C MET A 53 3.24 -7.69 -15.98
N ILE A 54 3.15 -6.48 -16.57
CA ILE A 54 4.31 -5.69 -16.99
C ILE A 54 5.20 -5.36 -15.80
N PHE A 55 4.64 -4.85 -14.70
CA PHE A 55 5.42 -4.48 -13.52
C PHE A 55 6.08 -5.71 -12.86
N ARG A 56 5.40 -6.87 -12.85
CA ARG A 56 5.98 -8.13 -12.36
C ARG A 56 7.20 -8.54 -13.20
N ALA A 57 7.11 -8.46 -14.52
CA ALA A 57 8.23 -8.75 -15.42
C ALA A 57 9.39 -7.76 -15.20
N MET A 58 9.10 -6.46 -14.94
CA MET A 58 10.12 -5.46 -14.61
C MET A 58 10.82 -5.76 -13.28
N LEU A 59 10.08 -6.21 -12.26
CA LEU A 59 10.66 -6.67 -10.99
C LEU A 59 11.58 -7.88 -11.19
N ASP A 60 11.17 -8.85 -12.00
CA ASP A 60 11.98 -10.03 -12.32
C ASP A 60 13.30 -9.66 -13.00
N LEU A 61 13.29 -8.67 -13.91
CA LEU A 61 14.50 -8.14 -14.57
C LEU A 61 15.38 -7.40 -13.55
N SER A 62 14.78 -6.55 -12.71
CA SER A 62 15.49 -5.83 -11.65
C SER A 62 16.22 -6.77 -10.70
N LEU A 63 15.56 -7.83 -10.23
CA LEU A 63 16.14 -8.84 -9.34
C LEU A 63 17.35 -9.57 -9.94
N LYS A 64 17.37 -9.67 -11.29
CA LYS A 64 18.50 -10.28 -12.03
C LYS A 64 19.59 -9.28 -12.41
N ASN A 65 19.40 -7.99 -12.05
CA ASN A 65 20.23 -6.89 -12.52
C ASN A 65 20.31 -6.77 -14.05
N GLU A 66 19.26 -7.21 -14.74
CA GLU A 66 19.12 -7.05 -16.19
C GLU A 66 18.55 -5.65 -16.52
N PRO A 67 18.91 -5.06 -17.66
CA PRO A 67 18.39 -3.76 -18.06
C PRO A 67 16.88 -3.83 -18.29
N ILE A 68 16.15 -2.80 -17.78
CA ILE A 68 14.70 -2.70 -17.97
C ILE A 68 14.44 -1.71 -19.11
N ASP A 69 14.47 -2.21 -20.33
CA ASP A 69 14.12 -1.49 -21.54
C ASP A 69 13.04 -2.23 -22.33
N MET A 70 12.54 -1.62 -23.39
CA MET A 70 11.45 -2.18 -24.19
C MET A 70 11.83 -3.55 -24.80
N LEU A 71 13.11 -3.75 -25.19
CA LEU A 71 13.56 -5.00 -25.80
C LEU A 71 13.63 -6.13 -24.78
N SER A 72 14.31 -5.89 -23.66
CA SER A 72 14.45 -6.86 -22.56
C SER A 72 13.10 -7.26 -22.00
N LEU A 73 12.21 -6.27 -21.80
CA LEU A 73 10.87 -6.49 -21.30
C LEU A 73 10.00 -7.29 -22.27
N SER A 74 10.05 -6.98 -23.58
CA SER A 74 9.29 -7.72 -24.58
C SER A 74 9.78 -9.17 -24.72
N THR A 75 11.08 -9.41 -24.64
CA THR A 75 11.68 -10.75 -24.63
C THR A 75 11.20 -11.53 -23.40
N LYS A 76 11.28 -10.92 -22.21
CA LYS A 76 10.85 -11.53 -20.96
C LYS A 76 9.37 -11.92 -20.97
N LEU A 77 8.51 -11.01 -21.43
CA LEU A 77 7.06 -11.26 -21.56
C LEU A 77 6.76 -12.30 -22.62
N GLY A 78 7.57 -12.37 -23.70
CA GLY A 78 7.47 -13.40 -24.73
C GLY A 78 7.82 -14.78 -24.19
N GLU A 79 8.89 -14.92 -23.41
CA GLU A 79 9.26 -16.17 -22.72
C GLU A 79 8.13 -16.67 -21.81
N GLN A 80 7.46 -15.75 -21.11
CA GLN A 80 6.33 -16.04 -20.23
C GLN A 80 5.01 -16.25 -20.99
N LYS A 81 4.97 -16.11 -22.31
CA LYS A 81 3.77 -16.16 -23.17
C LYS A 81 2.71 -15.11 -22.79
N LEU A 82 3.12 -14.01 -22.19
CA LEU A 82 2.25 -12.92 -21.73
C LEU A 82 2.23 -11.73 -22.70
N LEU A 83 3.15 -11.67 -23.67
CA LEU A 83 3.31 -10.54 -24.57
C LEU A 83 2.03 -10.20 -25.35
N GLU A 84 1.34 -11.21 -25.88
CA GLU A 84 0.09 -11.01 -26.63
C GLU A 84 -1.06 -10.59 -25.70
N ALA A 85 -1.10 -11.14 -24.49
CA ALA A 85 -2.14 -10.82 -23.49
C ALA A 85 -2.10 -9.36 -23.05
N ILE A 86 -0.92 -8.74 -23.03
CA ILE A 86 -0.78 -7.31 -22.70
C ILE A 86 -1.09 -6.40 -23.89
N GLY A 87 -1.12 -6.90 -25.13
CA GLY A 87 -1.33 -6.13 -26.36
C GLY A 87 -0.07 -5.95 -27.22
N GLY A 88 0.93 -6.82 -27.01
CA GLY A 88 2.15 -6.87 -27.81
C GLY A 88 3.09 -5.69 -27.59
N ASN A 89 4.09 -5.59 -28.46
CA ASN A 89 5.07 -4.51 -28.44
C ASN A 89 4.44 -3.13 -28.70
N GLN A 90 3.31 -3.09 -29.40
CA GLN A 90 2.59 -1.85 -29.67
C GLN A 90 2.14 -1.18 -28.37
N TYR A 91 1.58 -1.96 -27.43
CA TYR A 91 1.13 -1.42 -26.16
C TYR A 91 2.29 -0.91 -25.28
N LEU A 92 3.44 -1.61 -25.29
CA LEU A 92 4.65 -1.13 -24.61
C LEU A 92 5.12 0.20 -25.19
N ALA A 93 5.10 0.35 -26.52
CA ALA A 93 5.45 1.60 -27.19
C ALA A 93 4.46 2.74 -26.85
N GLU A 94 3.16 2.45 -26.78
CA GLU A 94 2.15 3.42 -26.34
C GLU A 94 2.42 3.92 -24.91
N ILE A 95 2.74 3.02 -23.98
CA ILE A 95 3.07 3.37 -22.59
C ILE A 95 4.28 4.32 -22.55
N VAL A 96 5.34 4.03 -23.30
CA VAL A 96 6.54 4.90 -23.35
C VAL A 96 6.21 6.28 -23.91
N ASN A 97 5.38 6.36 -24.94
CA ASN A 97 5.01 7.62 -25.61
C ASN A 97 4.09 8.53 -24.75
N VAL A 98 3.32 7.95 -23.84
CA VAL A 98 2.38 8.71 -22.98
C VAL A 98 3.06 9.36 -21.79
N VAL A 99 4.33 9.03 -21.49
CA VAL A 99 5.04 9.57 -20.33
C VAL A 99 5.27 11.07 -20.43
N PRO A 100 4.67 11.90 -19.56
CA PRO A 100 4.87 13.36 -19.62
C PRO A 100 6.26 13.77 -19.14
N SER A 101 6.80 13.07 -18.12
CA SER A 101 8.12 13.31 -17.55
C SER A 101 8.55 12.09 -16.72
N SER A 102 9.65 11.46 -17.08
CA SER A 102 10.23 10.34 -16.32
C SER A 102 10.86 10.78 -14.98
N THR A 103 11.09 12.08 -14.78
CA THR A 103 11.67 12.63 -13.54
C THR A 103 10.69 12.56 -12.37
N ASN A 104 9.39 12.62 -12.63
CA ASN A 104 8.36 12.70 -11.59
C ASN A 104 7.78 11.33 -11.20
N ILE A 105 8.51 10.24 -11.41
CA ILE A 105 8.03 8.88 -11.19
C ILE A 105 7.50 8.65 -9.77
N LYS A 106 8.15 9.19 -8.74
CA LYS A 106 7.68 9.08 -7.35
C LYS A 106 6.28 9.65 -7.17
N HIS A 107 6.01 10.81 -7.78
CA HIS A 107 4.69 11.43 -7.71
C HIS A 107 3.61 10.54 -8.34
N TYR A 108 3.91 9.94 -9.50
CA TYR A 108 2.97 9.02 -10.14
C TYR A 108 2.78 7.74 -9.32
N ALA A 109 3.86 7.21 -8.74
CA ALA A 109 3.81 6.05 -7.84
C ALA A 109 2.97 6.32 -6.59
N ASP A 110 3.09 7.50 -5.99
CA ASP A 110 2.27 7.90 -4.84
C ASP A 110 0.77 7.97 -5.20
N ILE A 111 0.42 8.44 -6.41
CA ILE A 111 -0.96 8.45 -6.88
C ILE A 111 -1.48 7.01 -7.02
N VAL A 112 -0.72 6.12 -7.66
CA VAL A 112 -1.09 4.71 -7.84
C VAL A 112 -1.28 4.04 -6.47
N GLN A 113 -0.33 4.21 -5.56
CA GLN A 113 -0.38 3.65 -4.20
C GLN A 113 -1.59 4.16 -3.41
N LYS A 114 -1.89 5.46 -3.48
CA LYS A 114 -3.09 6.03 -2.85
C LYS A 114 -4.37 5.38 -3.36
N LYS A 115 -4.47 5.14 -4.69
CA LYS A 115 -5.63 4.47 -5.28
C LYS A 115 -5.73 3.01 -4.85
N TYR A 116 -4.60 2.32 -4.74
CA TYR A 116 -4.53 0.95 -4.22
C TYR A 116 -5.04 0.86 -2.77
N ILE A 117 -4.55 1.73 -1.89
CA ILE A 117 -5.02 1.77 -0.49
C ILE A 117 -6.53 1.99 -0.41
N LEU A 118 -7.07 2.90 -1.24
CA LEU A 118 -8.52 3.13 -1.27
C LEU A 118 -9.31 1.91 -1.75
N ARG A 119 -8.78 1.12 -2.69
CA ARG A 119 -9.39 -0.15 -3.12
C ARG A 119 -9.39 -1.17 -1.98
N ASN A 120 -8.25 -1.33 -1.30
CA ASN A 120 -8.13 -2.25 -0.17
C ASN A 120 -9.07 -1.86 0.99
N LEU A 121 -9.29 -0.56 1.23
CA LEU A 121 -10.27 -0.09 2.22
C LEU A 121 -11.69 -0.44 1.83
N ILE A 122 -12.04 -0.32 0.54
CA ILE A 122 -13.37 -0.72 0.04
C ILE A 122 -13.55 -2.22 0.22
N GLU A 123 -12.56 -3.03 -0.21
CA GLU A 123 -12.60 -4.48 -0.05
C GLU A 123 -12.71 -4.92 1.42
N ALA A 124 -11.99 -4.23 2.32
CA ALA A 124 -12.08 -4.51 3.74
C ALA A 124 -13.46 -4.15 4.31
N ALA A 125 -14.05 -3.03 3.85
CA ALA A 125 -15.39 -2.64 4.27
C ALA A 125 -16.49 -3.60 3.77
N ASP A 126 -16.35 -4.07 2.52
CA ASP A 126 -17.26 -5.07 1.95
C ASP A 126 -17.16 -6.39 2.73
N TYR A 127 -15.94 -6.87 3.02
CA TYR A 127 -15.70 -8.06 3.84
C TYR A 127 -16.32 -7.95 5.24
N VAL A 128 -16.11 -6.82 5.93
CA VAL A 128 -16.69 -6.57 7.26
C VAL A 128 -18.23 -6.52 7.17
N SER A 129 -18.76 -5.97 6.08
CA SER A 129 -20.21 -5.96 5.84
C SER A 129 -20.74 -7.37 5.63
N GLU A 130 -20.07 -8.22 4.87
CA GLU A 130 -20.44 -9.62 4.65
C GLU A 130 -20.46 -10.39 5.97
N LEU A 131 -19.41 -10.29 6.79
CA LEU A 131 -19.35 -10.92 8.12
C LEU A 131 -20.53 -10.52 9.02
N ALA A 132 -20.97 -9.26 8.92
CA ALA A 132 -22.10 -8.79 9.74
C ALA A 132 -23.45 -9.31 9.26
N PHE A 133 -23.57 -9.80 8.02
CA PHE A 133 -24.79 -10.41 7.47
C PHE A 133 -24.83 -11.94 7.60
N GLU A 134 -23.68 -12.58 7.85
CA GLU A 134 -23.61 -14.01 8.13
C GLU A 134 -24.14 -14.24 9.56
N GLU A 135 -25.43 -14.62 9.67
CA GLU A 135 -26.05 -15.07 10.92
C GLU A 135 -25.59 -16.52 11.19
N GLY A 136 -24.37 -16.67 11.75
CA GLY A 136 -23.80 -17.96 12.16
C GLY A 136 -23.80 -18.14 13.67
N ASP A 137 -23.51 -19.38 14.13
CA ASP A 137 -23.29 -19.71 15.54
C ASP A 137 -21.93 -19.17 16.07
N ASP A 138 -21.23 -18.37 15.29
CA ASP A 138 -19.96 -17.80 15.68
C ASP A 138 -20.14 -16.80 16.83
N HIS A 139 -19.20 -16.86 17.79
CA HIS A 139 -19.21 -15.90 18.90
C HIS A 139 -18.96 -14.49 18.36
N MET A 140 -19.71 -13.51 18.84
CA MET A 140 -19.61 -12.10 18.45
C MET A 140 -18.15 -11.58 18.55
N ASP A 141 -17.39 -12.06 19.52
CA ASP A 141 -15.97 -11.70 19.72
C ASP A 141 -15.10 -12.16 18.54
N ASP A 142 -15.37 -13.33 17.96
CA ASP A 142 -14.61 -13.85 16.81
C ASP A 142 -14.87 -13.00 15.56
N ILE A 143 -16.11 -12.57 15.34
CA ILE A 143 -16.52 -11.67 14.24
C ILE A 143 -15.80 -10.33 14.37
N LEU A 144 -15.78 -9.76 15.59
CA LEU A 144 -15.09 -8.50 15.86
C LEU A 144 -13.58 -8.62 15.64
N ASP A 145 -12.95 -9.70 16.07
CA ASP A 145 -11.53 -9.97 15.85
C ASP A 145 -11.19 -10.10 14.36
N MET A 146 -12.04 -10.78 13.57
CA MET A 146 -11.82 -10.90 12.12
C MET A 146 -11.94 -9.54 11.41
N ALA A 147 -12.92 -8.74 11.79
CA ALA A 147 -13.12 -7.39 11.26
C ALA A 147 -11.92 -6.48 11.59
N GLU A 148 -11.45 -6.50 12.85
CA GLU A 148 -10.27 -5.75 13.28
C GLU A 148 -9.02 -6.16 12.50
N LYS A 149 -8.75 -7.46 12.38
CA LYS A 149 -7.61 -7.98 11.62
C LYS A 149 -7.62 -7.53 10.16
N LYS A 150 -8.78 -7.57 9.50
CA LYS A 150 -8.90 -7.15 8.08
C LYS A 150 -8.59 -5.66 7.91
N ILE A 151 -9.13 -4.81 8.78
CA ILE A 151 -8.89 -3.36 8.75
C ILE A 151 -7.42 -3.06 9.11
N PHE A 152 -6.90 -3.70 10.16
CA PHE A 152 -5.52 -3.52 10.60
C PHE A 152 -4.51 -3.88 9.51
N HIS A 153 -4.77 -4.94 8.75
CA HIS A 153 -3.92 -5.34 7.62
C HIS A 153 -3.80 -4.24 6.56
N VAL A 154 -4.88 -3.52 6.25
CA VAL A 154 -4.85 -2.41 5.28
C VAL A 154 -3.99 -1.26 5.81
N VAL A 155 -4.10 -0.94 7.11
CA VAL A 155 -3.39 0.18 7.74
C VAL A 155 -1.92 -0.14 7.95
N SER A 156 -1.60 -1.37 8.35
CA SER A 156 -0.25 -1.80 8.79
C SER A 156 0.62 -2.33 7.66
N SER A 157 0.14 -2.34 6.42
CA SER A 157 0.95 -2.78 5.28
C SER A 157 2.25 -1.96 5.22
N PRO A 158 3.45 -2.59 5.17
CA PRO A 158 4.74 -1.89 5.30
C PRO A 158 4.93 -0.76 4.27
N LYS A 159 4.31 -0.88 3.11
CA LYS A 159 4.33 0.15 2.06
C LYS A 159 3.37 1.32 2.34
N ASN A 160 2.46 1.20 3.31
CA ASN A 160 1.53 2.25 3.70
C ASN A 160 2.07 3.17 4.82
N GLN A 161 3.13 2.78 5.51
CA GLN A 161 3.66 3.51 6.68
C GLN A 161 4.11 4.94 6.35
N LYS A 162 4.44 5.25 5.10
CA LYS A 162 4.79 6.62 4.68
C LYS A 162 3.60 7.60 4.70
N PHE A 163 2.36 7.11 4.73
CA PHE A 163 1.15 7.95 4.74
C PHE A 163 0.54 8.16 6.12
N ILE A 164 1.03 7.44 7.14
CA ILE A 164 0.57 7.63 8.51
C ILE A 164 1.44 8.68 9.18
N ASN A 165 1.27 9.95 8.83
CA ASN A 165 1.53 11.03 9.76
C ASN A 165 0.44 10.94 10.84
N LEU A 166 0.57 9.99 11.73
CA LEU A 166 -0.11 10.01 13.01
C LEU A 166 0.33 11.29 13.71
N LYS A 167 -0.44 12.37 13.54
CA LYS A 167 -0.51 13.39 14.57
C LYS A 167 -0.93 12.62 15.80
N LEU A 168 0.04 12.28 16.65
CA LEU A 168 -0.14 11.80 18.00
C LEU A 168 -0.84 12.91 18.79
N THR A 169 -2.12 13.10 18.50
CA THR A 169 -3.00 13.93 19.31
C THR A 169 -3.84 12.99 20.16
N LYS A 170 -3.30 12.73 21.38
CA LYS A 170 -4.10 12.35 22.55
C LYS A 170 -4.87 11.04 22.52
N THR A 171 -4.21 9.91 22.24
CA THR A 171 -4.79 8.61 22.59
C THR A 171 -3.98 7.91 23.68
N LEU A 172 -3.56 8.66 24.69
CA LEU A 172 -2.96 8.13 25.94
C LEU A 172 -4.01 7.86 27.03
N ILE A 173 -5.29 7.69 26.68
CA ILE A 173 -6.36 7.53 27.67
C ILE A 173 -6.85 6.07 27.81
N ILE A 174 -6.46 5.15 26.92
CA ILE A 174 -7.04 3.79 26.95
C ILE A 174 -6.16 2.76 27.68
N ILE A 175 -4.87 3.00 27.86
CA ILE A 175 -3.97 2.05 28.53
C ILE A 175 -4.20 1.90 30.05
N PRO A 176 -4.66 2.92 30.83
CA PRO A 176 -4.91 2.74 32.26
C PRO A 176 -6.05 1.77 32.57
N TRP A 177 -7.02 1.59 31.69
CA TRP A 177 -8.21 0.78 31.97
C TRP A 177 -7.94 -0.72 31.86
N LEU A 178 -7.05 -1.13 30.98
CA LEU A 178 -6.72 -2.54 30.77
C LEU A 178 -5.80 -3.10 31.89
N LEU A 179 -5.04 -2.23 32.56
CA LEU A 179 -4.11 -2.62 33.65
C LEU A 179 -4.77 -2.71 35.02
N THR A 180 -5.89 -2.04 35.26
CA THR A 180 -6.64 -2.11 36.51
C THR A 180 -7.46 -3.37 36.65
N ALA A 181 -7.84 -4.01 35.54
CA ALA A 181 -8.63 -5.25 35.55
C ALA A 181 -7.83 -6.51 35.96
N LYS A 182 -6.50 -6.47 36.01
CA LYS A 182 -5.65 -7.64 36.33
C LYS A 182 -4.72 -7.48 37.53
N GLY A 183 -4.96 -6.56 38.45
CA GLY A 183 -4.29 -6.52 39.77
C GLY A 183 -2.77 -6.30 39.77
N LEU A 184 -2.17 -5.80 38.68
CA LEU A 184 -0.71 -5.63 38.52
C LEU A 184 -0.23 -4.16 38.64
N ALA A 185 -1.01 -3.29 39.31
CA ALA A 185 -0.78 -1.84 39.32
C ALA A 185 0.23 -1.33 40.38
N LYS A 186 1.13 -2.13 40.92
CA LYS A 186 2.07 -1.65 41.95
C LYS A 186 3.51 -1.38 41.50
N GLY A 187 3.84 -1.53 40.23
CA GLY A 187 5.23 -1.40 39.77
C GLY A 187 5.54 -0.38 38.68
N LEU A 188 4.56 0.29 38.07
CA LEU A 188 4.77 1.08 36.85
C LEU A 188 4.65 2.60 36.98
N CYS A 189 4.49 3.16 38.18
CA CYS A 189 4.42 4.62 38.35
C CYS A 189 5.75 5.39 38.25
N ILE A 190 6.88 4.68 38.21
CA ILE A 190 8.21 5.35 38.21
C ILE A 190 8.76 5.57 36.77
N GLY A 191 8.22 4.87 35.76
CA GLY A 191 8.72 4.96 34.38
C GLY A 191 8.17 6.11 33.53
N LEU A 192 7.11 6.79 33.97
CA LEU A 192 6.39 7.78 33.17
C LEU A 192 6.86 9.22 33.37
N LEU A 193 7.68 9.50 34.40
CA LEU A 193 8.19 10.84 34.70
C LEU A 193 9.53 11.17 34.01
N THR A 194 10.17 10.19 33.35
CA THR A 194 11.48 10.40 32.72
C THR A 194 11.43 10.68 31.21
N LEU A 195 10.26 10.63 30.58
CA LEU A 195 10.12 10.90 29.14
C LEU A 195 9.90 12.37 28.76
N GLU A 196 9.62 13.23 29.74
CA GLU A 196 9.48 14.68 29.49
C GLU A 196 10.81 15.45 29.51
N THR A 197 11.91 14.84 30.00
CA THR A 197 13.20 15.53 30.19
C THR A 197 14.30 15.12 29.18
N ILE A 198 14.05 14.16 28.28
CA ILE A 198 15.04 13.82 27.25
C ILE A 198 14.75 14.63 25.99
N GLY A 199 15.30 15.82 25.98
CA GLY A 199 15.40 16.65 24.81
C GLY A 199 16.22 15.96 23.72
N LYS A 200 15.84 16.21 22.50
CA LYS A 200 16.24 15.80 21.15
C LYS A 200 17.73 15.49 20.85
N LYS A 201 18.59 15.10 21.78
CA LYS A 201 20.04 14.96 21.50
C LYS A 201 20.68 13.60 21.81
N ASP A 202 20.01 12.63 22.44
CA ASP A 202 20.70 11.42 22.91
C ASP A 202 20.16 10.09 22.35
N PHE A 203 19.72 10.09 21.10
CA PHE A 203 19.26 8.84 20.44
C PHE A 203 20.36 8.10 19.68
N LEU A 204 21.64 8.37 19.98
CA LEU A 204 22.77 7.81 19.22
C LEU A 204 23.74 6.91 20.01
N VAL A 205 23.43 6.52 21.23
CA VAL A 205 24.32 5.64 22.02
C VAL A 205 23.53 4.58 22.79
N LEU A 206 23.00 3.58 22.13
CA LEU A 206 22.69 2.27 22.75
C LEU A 206 22.54 1.17 21.66
N GLY A 207 23.64 0.96 20.96
CA GLY A 207 23.82 -0.14 20.04
C GLY A 207 25.22 -0.75 20.16
N LYS A 208 25.60 -1.19 21.38
CA LYS A 208 26.73 -2.12 21.57
C LYS A 208 26.80 -2.52 23.06
N GLN A 209 26.17 -3.62 23.37
CA GLN A 209 26.71 -4.69 24.23
C GLN A 209 25.80 -5.89 24.11
#